data_5df429ed6aae802bba52b0cc4733d65f
#
_entry.id   5df429ed6aae802bba52b0cc4733d65f
#
_cell.length_a   1.000
_cell.length_b   1.000
_cell.length_c   1.000
_cell.angle_alpha   90.00
_cell.angle_beta   90.00
_cell.angle_gamma   90.00
#
_symmetry.space_group_name_H-M   'P 1'
#
loop_
_entity.id
_entity.type
_entity.pdbx_description
1 polymer ?
#
loop_
_entity_poly.entity_id
_entity_poly.type
_entity_poly.pdbx_seq_one_letter_code
_entity_poly.pdbx_strand_id
1 'polypeptide(L)'
;MNKAAPNPYLQSKVMTASPEELRLMLYDGCLKFCRLAQAELAKDKPDFEALYENFSRAQKIVLELSSSLNHRESPELCEKLSALYTYVYRLLVDGNMQRDTAKVDEAIKLIGYERETWVMLMQKNAGMLTDQTPAPSPAPTTAAGGSTALPPAAGPIVPRAAASRPVGYPPLGRVQPASASRLSRSA
;
A
#
# COMPACT_ATOMS: atom_id res chain seq x y z
N MET A 1 8.86 7.46 -29.17
CA MET A 1 8.38 7.12 -27.79
C MET A 1 9.38 7.68 -26.79
N ASN A 2 9.15 8.88 -26.30
CA ASN A 2 10.05 9.51 -25.33
C ASN A 2 9.61 9.07 -23.94
N LYS A 3 10.19 7.96 -23.45
CA LYS A 3 9.96 7.46 -22.10
C LYS A 3 10.60 8.47 -21.15
N ALA A 4 9.80 9.38 -20.60
CA ALA A 4 10.27 10.37 -19.65
C ALA A 4 11.07 9.65 -18.55
N ALA A 5 12.33 10.05 -18.36
CA ALA A 5 13.18 9.47 -17.34
C ALA A 5 12.48 9.57 -15.99
N PRO A 6 12.51 8.50 -15.16
CA PRO A 6 11.87 8.52 -13.86
C PRO A 6 12.44 9.66 -13.04
N ASN A 7 11.53 10.48 -12.47
CA ASN A 7 11.93 11.64 -11.66
C ASN A 7 12.70 11.13 -10.41
N PRO A 8 13.99 11.45 -10.26
CA PRO A 8 14.82 10.92 -9.17
C PRO A 8 14.29 11.31 -7.78
N TYR A 9 13.62 12.45 -7.66
CA TYR A 9 12.96 12.87 -6.42
C TYR A 9 11.80 11.94 -6.04
N LEU A 10 10.97 11.54 -7.01
CA LEU A 10 9.88 10.59 -6.77
C LEU A 10 10.41 9.21 -6.42
N GLN A 11 11.50 8.76 -7.06
CA GLN A 11 12.15 7.50 -6.70
C GLN A 11 12.64 7.51 -5.25
N SER A 12 13.36 8.56 -4.86
CA SER A 12 13.85 8.70 -3.48
C SER A 12 12.68 8.72 -2.48
N LYS A 13 11.61 9.45 -2.78
CA LYS A 13 10.42 9.52 -1.93
C LYS A 13 9.74 8.15 -1.78
N VAL A 14 9.61 7.39 -2.86
CA VAL A 14 9.03 6.02 -2.82
C VAL A 14 9.89 5.07 -1.99
N MET A 15 11.24 5.19 -2.08
CA MET A 15 12.15 4.31 -1.35
C MET A 15 12.18 4.55 0.16
N THR A 16 11.78 5.75 0.60
CA THR A 16 11.80 6.15 2.02
C THR A 16 10.41 6.25 2.65
N ALA A 17 9.35 6.15 1.85
CA ALA A 17 7.98 6.30 2.31
C ALA A 17 7.51 5.09 3.13
N SER A 18 6.69 5.33 4.16
CA SER A 18 5.97 4.28 4.88
C SER A 18 4.93 3.61 3.99
N PRO A 19 4.44 2.40 4.33
CA PRO A 19 3.34 1.76 3.60
C PRO A 19 2.09 2.63 3.48
N GLU A 20 1.78 3.40 4.52
CA GLU A 20 0.66 4.33 4.56
C GLU A 20 0.86 5.51 3.60
N GLU A 21 2.06 6.07 3.56
CA GLU A 21 2.43 7.14 2.63
C GLU A 21 2.43 6.63 1.18
N LEU A 22 2.91 5.40 0.94
CA LEU A 22 2.85 4.79 -0.39
C LEU A 22 1.41 4.65 -0.88
N ARG A 23 0.48 4.22 -0.01
CA ARG A 23 -0.94 4.15 -0.36
C ARG A 23 -1.52 5.53 -0.69
N LEU A 24 -1.19 6.56 0.09
CA LEU A 24 -1.59 7.93 -0.20
C LEU A 24 -1.04 8.40 -1.56
N MET A 25 0.21 8.08 -1.87
CA MET A 25 0.80 8.38 -3.18
C MET A 25 0.09 7.68 -4.33
N LEU A 26 -0.42 6.46 -4.13
CA LEU A 26 -1.24 5.75 -5.11
C LEU A 26 -2.57 6.48 -5.35
N TYR A 27 -3.28 6.91 -4.31
CA TYR A 27 -4.51 7.71 -4.47
C TYR A 27 -4.22 9.03 -5.22
N ASP A 28 -3.19 9.76 -4.83
CA ASP A 28 -2.79 11.01 -5.49
C ASP A 28 -2.42 10.79 -6.97
N GLY A 29 -1.71 9.71 -7.25
CA GLY A 29 -1.36 9.30 -8.61
C GLY A 29 -2.58 8.94 -9.46
N CYS A 30 -3.52 8.18 -8.91
CA CYS A 30 -4.77 7.82 -9.58
C CYS A 30 -5.59 9.07 -9.92
N LEU A 31 -5.82 9.94 -8.93
CA LEU A 31 -6.55 11.21 -9.13
C LEU A 31 -5.89 12.10 -10.18
N LYS A 32 -4.55 12.19 -10.17
CA LYS A 32 -3.80 12.95 -11.16
C LYS A 32 -4.07 12.43 -12.59
N PHE A 33 -3.96 11.13 -12.81
CA PHE A 33 -4.15 10.57 -14.14
C PHE A 33 -5.61 10.61 -14.59
N CYS A 34 -6.58 10.42 -13.68
CA CYS A 34 -7.99 10.61 -13.98
C CYS A 34 -8.30 12.06 -14.42
N ARG A 35 -7.76 13.07 -13.72
CA ARG A 35 -7.94 14.49 -14.08
C ARG A 35 -7.27 14.84 -15.41
N LEU A 36 -6.10 14.26 -15.70
CA LEU A 36 -5.44 14.43 -16.99
C LEU A 36 -6.27 13.81 -18.12
N ALA A 37 -6.82 12.61 -17.92
CA ALA A 37 -7.72 11.98 -18.89
C ALA A 37 -8.99 12.81 -19.10
N GLN A 38 -9.59 13.33 -18.02
CA GLN A 38 -10.76 14.20 -18.08
C GLN A 38 -10.49 15.49 -18.86
N ALA A 39 -9.35 16.15 -18.57
CA ALA A 39 -8.96 17.37 -19.28
C ALA A 39 -8.70 17.10 -20.77
N GLU A 40 -8.17 15.90 -21.10
CA GLU A 40 -7.96 15.50 -22.50
C GLU A 40 -9.29 15.25 -23.22
N LEU A 41 -10.27 14.58 -22.54
CA LEU A 41 -11.62 14.35 -23.08
C LEU A 41 -12.39 15.65 -23.34
N ALA A 42 -12.11 16.72 -22.59
CA ALA A 42 -12.78 18.00 -22.72
C ALA A 42 -12.25 18.86 -23.90
N LYS A 43 -11.21 18.43 -24.60
CA LYS A 43 -10.66 19.17 -25.74
C LYS A 43 -11.45 18.90 -27.01
N ASP A 44 -11.56 19.88 -27.89
CA ASP A 44 -12.17 19.72 -29.22
C ASP A 44 -11.44 18.66 -30.07
N LYS A 45 -10.13 18.54 -29.88
CA LYS A 45 -9.27 17.55 -30.55
C LYS A 45 -8.44 16.82 -29.50
N PRO A 46 -8.99 15.74 -28.92
CA PRO A 46 -8.26 14.97 -27.91
C PRO A 46 -7.08 14.21 -28.53
N ASP A 47 -5.96 14.21 -27.81
CA ASP A 47 -4.82 13.35 -28.13
C ASP A 47 -5.12 11.93 -27.61
N PHE A 48 -5.34 11.00 -28.54
CA PHE A 48 -5.70 9.61 -28.20
C PHE A 48 -4.58 8.85 -27.51
N GLU A 49 -3.33 9.15 -27.81
CA GLU A 49 -2.17 8.52 -27.16
C GLU A 49 -2.09 8.98 -25.71
N ALA A 50 -2.18 10.30 -25.46
CA ALA A 50 -2.20 10.86 -24.12
C ALA A 50 -3.40 10.35 -23.31
N LEU A 51 -4.57 10.25 -23.93
CA LEU A 51 -5.80 9.74 -23.31
C LEU A 51 -5.61 8.27 -22.87
N TYR A 52 -5.16 7.43 -23.79
CA TYR A 52 -4.88 6.02 -23.51
C TYR A 52 -3.85 5.83 -22.40
N GLU A 53 -2.75 6.61 -22.45
CA GLU A 53 -1.72 6.53 -21.41
C GLU A 53 -2.26 6.91 -20.02
N ASN A 54 -3.03 8.00 -19.93
CA ASN A 54 -3.58 8.44 -18.65
C ASN A 54 -4.57 7.43 -18.07
N PHE A 55 -5.50 6.90 -18.88
CA PHE A 55 -6.39 5.84 -18.43
C PHE A 55 -5.66 4.57 -18.02
N SER A 56 -4.70 4.12 -18.83
CA SER A 56 -3.90 2.92 -18.52
C SER A 56 -3.13 3.06 -17.21
N ARG A 57 -2.58 4.24 -16.93
CA ARG A 57 -1.88 4.52 -15.67
C ARG A 57 -2.83 4.54 -14.48
N ALA A 58 -4.00 5.19 -14.61
CA ALA A 58 -5.02 5.19 -13.57
C ALA A 58 -5.51 3.76 -13.26
N GLN A 59 -5.82 2.98 -14.29
CA GLN A 59 -6.26 1.59 -14.16
C GLN A 59 -5.21 0.70 -13.45
N LYS A 60 -3.93 0.83 -13.81
CA LYS A 60 -2.84 0.10 -13.15
C LYS A 60 -2.74 0.44 -11.65
N ILE A 61 -2.92 1.71 -11.29
CA ILE A 61 -2.91 2.13 -9.89
C ILE A 61 -4.10 1.54 -9.13
N VAL A 62 -5.30 1.52 -9.73
CA VAL A 62 -6.47 0.89 -9.10
C VAL A 62 -6.27 -0.61 -8.89
N LEU A 63 -5.64 -1.31 -9.84
CA LEU A 63 -5.27 -2.72 -9.67
C LEU A 63 -4.25 -2.92 -8.54
N GLU A 64 -3.27 -2.03 -8.41
CA GLU A 64 -2.28 -2.05 -7.32
C GLU A 64 -2.96 -1.83 -5.96
N LEU A 65 -3.87 -0.86 -5.85
CA LEU A 65 -4.67 -0.64 -4.65
C LEU A 65 -5.48 -1.89 -4.27
N SER A 66 -6.08 -2.56 -5.25
CA SER A 66 -6.84 -3.80 -5.03
C SER A 66 -5.95 -4.96 -4.58
N SER A 67 -4.79 -5.14 -5.22
CA SER A 67 -3.86 -6.24 -4.90
C SER A 67 -3.16 -6.06 -3.55
N SER A 68 -3.04 -4.82 -3.07
CA SER A 68 -2.42 -4.47 -1.78
C SER A 68 -3.33 -4.69 -0.56
N LEU A 69 -4.58 -5.16 -0.75
CA LEU A 69 -5.51 -5.43 0.35
C LEU A 69 -5.10 -6.66 1.16
N ASN A 70 -5.03 -6.49 2.49
CA ASN A 70 -4.71 -7.60 3.40
C ASN A 70 -5.99 -8.28 3.93
N HIS A 71 -6.48 -9.25 3.18
CA HIS A 71 -7.71 -10.00 3.51
C HIS A 71 -7.63 -10.80 4.83
N ARG A 72 -6.43 -10.99 5.39
CA ARG A 72 -6.27 -11.74 6.66
C ARG A 72 -6.62 -10.90 7.87
N GLU A 73 -6.39 -9.60 7.84
CA GLU A 73 -6.65 -8.72 8.98
C GLU A 73 -8.10 -8.27 9.06
N SER A 74 -8.72 -7.94 7.93
CA SER A 74 -10.07 -7.39 7.88
C SER A 74 -10.81 -7.87 6.63
N PRO A 75 -11.28 -9.12 6.58
CA PRO A 75 -11.87 -9.71 5.39
C PRO A 75 -13.08 -8.93 4.87
N GLU A 76 -14.02 -8.53 5.74
CA GLU A 76 -15.23 -7.79 5.35
C GLU A 76 -14.91 -6.40 4.76
N LEU A 77 -13.94 -5.68 5.35
CA LEU A 77 -13.52 -4.38 4.83
C LEU A 77 -12.82 -4.55 3.48
N CYS A 78 -11.94 -5.54 3.37
CA CYS A 78 -11.23 -5.82 2.12
C CYS A 78 -12.17 -6.25 0.99
N GLU A 79 -13.25 -6.99 1.29
CA GLU A 79 -14.28 -7.33 0.31
C GLU A 79 -14.98 -6.08 -0.23
N LYS A 80 -15.40 -5.18 0.66
CA LYS A 80 -16.05 -3.90 0.28
C LYS A 80 -15.11 -3.01 -0.54
N LEU A 81 -13.84 -2.89 -0.14
CA LEU A 81 -12.84 -2.12 -0.88
C LEU A 81 -12.52 -2.75 -2.23
N SER A 82 -12.44 -4.07 -2.32
CA SER A 82 -12.23 -4.78 -3.58
C SER A 82 -13.39 -4.56 -4.55
N ALA A 83 -14.62 -4.59 -4.06
CA ALA A 83 -15.81 -4.27 -4.85
C ALA A 83 -15.77 -2.82 -5.36
N LEU A 84 -15.41 -1.86 -4.50
CA LEU A 84 -15.24 -0.45 -4.86
C LEU A 84 -14.16 -0.27 -5.94
N TYR A 85 -12.98 -0.86 -5.77
CA TYR A 85 -11.90 -0.73 -6.76
C TYR A 85 -12.26 -1.42 -8.08
N THR A 86 -12.97 -2.53 -8.05
CA THR A 86 -13.51 -3.17 -9.25
C THR A 86 -14.49 -2.25 -9.98
N TYR A 87 -15.36 -1.58 -9.25
CA TYR A 87 -16.30 -0.61 -9.81
C TYR A 87 -15.59 0.59 -10.43
N VAL A 88 -14.62 1.19 -9.70
CA VAL A 88 -13.80 2.30 -10.22
C VAL A 88 -13.03 1.88 -11.49
N TYR A 89 -12.47 0.68 -11.50
CA TYR A 89 -11.79 0.15 -12.69
C TYR A 89 -12.73 0.09 -13.90
N ARG A 90 -13.97 -0.39 -13.71
CA ARG A 90 -14.99 -0.43 -14.77
C ARG A 90 -15.36 0.97 -15.24
N LEU A 91 -15.53 1.92 -14.34
CA LEU A 91 -15.79 3.32 -14.71
C LEU A 91 -14.68 3.89 -15.60
N LEU A 92 -13.42 3.60 -15.29
CA LEU A 92 -12.28 4.04 -16.09
C LEU A 92 -12.21 3.34 -17.45
N VAL A 93 -12.55 2.06 -17.54
CA VAL A 93 -12.64 1.33 -18.82
C VAL A 93 -13.76 1.90 -19.68
N ASP A 94 -14.95 2.05 -19.12
CA ASP A 94 -16.13 2.57 -19.82
C ASP A 94 -15.94 4.03 -20.24
N GLY A 95 -15.37 4.87 -19.34
CA GLY A 95 -15.04 6.27 -19.63
C GLY A 95 -14.06 6.42 -20.80
N ASN A 96 -13.09 5.51 -20.90
CA ASN A 96 -12.15 5.47 -22.02
C ASN A 96 -12.82 5.03 -23.32
N MET A 97 -13.63 3.94 -23.27
CA MET A 97 -14.28 3.37 -24.46
C MET A 97 -15.38 4.26 -25.02
N GLN A 98 -16.21 4.81 -24.13
CA GLN A 98 -17.39 5.62 -24.49
C GLN A 98 -17.08 7.11 -24.56
N ARG A 99 -15.87 7.52 -24.12
CA ARG A 99 -15.43 8.91 -23.96
C ARG A 99 -16.39 9.72 -23.09
N ASP A 100 -16.87 9.07 -22.04
CA ASP A 100 -17.83 9.61 -21.11
C ASP A 100 -17.11 10.25 -19.91
N THR A 101 -17.13 11.59 -19.86
CA THR A 101 -16.54 12.37 -18.78
C THR A 101 -17.26 12.15 -17.46
N ALA A 102 -18.59 11.87 -17.46
CA ALA A 102 -19.34 11.64 -16.23
C ALA A 102 -18.86 10.40 -15.47
N LYS A 103 -18.47 9.34 -16.19
CA LYS A 103 -17.88 8.14 -15.58
C LYS A 103 -16.52 8.42 -14.96
N VAL A 104 -15.71 9.27 -15.59
CA VAL A 104 -14.42 9.69 -15.06
C VAL A 104 -14.61 10.55 -13.81
N ASP A 105 -15.60 11.46 -13.82
CA ASP A 105 -15.96 12.29 -12.66
C ASP A 105 -16.40 11.45 -11.47
N GLU A 106 -17.19 10.41 -11.70
CA GLU A 106 -17.59 9.49 -10.66
C GLU A 106 -16.40 8.72 -10.08
N ALA A 107 -15.49 8.23 -10.92
CA ALA A 107 -14.25 7.59 -10.48
C ALA A 107 -13.39 8.55 -9.64
N ILE A 108 -13.25 9.81 -10.06
CA ILE A 108 -12.51 10.85 -9.32
C ILE A 108 -13.14 11.06 -7.93
N LYS A 109 -14.47 11.15 -7.83
CA LYS A 109 -15.19 11.34 -6.58
C LYS A 109 -14.94 10.17 -5.63
N LEU A 110 -15.08 8.94 -6.10
CA LEU A 110 -14.91 7.74 -5.27
C LEU A 110 -13.47 7.62 -4.73
N ILE A 111 -12.47 7.77 -5.59
CA ILE A 111 -11.06 7.76 -5.17
C ILE A 111 -10.73 8.97 -4.27
N GLY A 112 -11.37 10.11 -4.51
CA GLY A 112 -11.25 11.29 -3.65
C GLY A 112 -11.71 11.02 -2.23
N TYR A 113 -12.87 10.40 -2.04
CA TYR A 113 -13.38 10.02 -0.71
C TYR A 113 -12.47 9.02 -0.01
N GLU A 114 -11.95 8.03 -0.72
CA GLU A 114 -11.00 7.07 -0.16
C GLU A 114 -9.71 7.76 0.30
N ARG A 115 -9.19 8.68 -0.52
CA ARG A 115 -8.02 9.47 -0.17
C ARG A 115 -8.23 10.31 1.10
N GLU A 116 -9.36 11.02 1.19
CA GLU A 116 -9.69 11.84 2.35
C GLU A 116 -9.83 10.98 3.62
N THR A 117 -10.54 9.87 3.51
CA THR A 117 -10.68 8.89 4.60
C THR A 117 -9.31 8.39 5.06
N TRP A 118 -8.42 8.09 4.11
CA TRP A 118 -7.06 7.63 4.41
C TRP A 118 -6.23 8.70 5.13
N VAL A 119 -6.30 9.95 4.69
CA VAL A 119 -5.62 11.07 5.35
C VAL A 119 -6.12 11.26 6.79
N MET A 120 -7.43 11.21 7.01
CA MET A 120 -8.01 11.29 8.36
C MET A 120 -7.54 10.14 9.26
N LEU A 121 -7.45 8.92 8.72
CA LEU A 121 -6.94 7.76 9.45
C LEU A 121 -5.48 7.93 9.84
N MET A 122 -4.63 8.39 8.92
CA MET A 122 -3.21 8.66 9.19
C MET A 122 -3.04 9.74 10.27
N GLN A 123 -3.80 10.81 10.21
CA GLN A 123 -3.77 11.88 11.21
C GLN A 123 -4.20 11.39 12.61
N LYS A 124 -5.25 10.57 12.67
CA LYS A 124 -5.71 9.96 13.92
C LYS A 124 -4.65 9.06 14.53
N ASN A 125 -4.00 8.22 13.73
CA ASN A 125 -2.93 7.34 14.19
C ASN A 125 -1.71 8.14 14.68
N ALA A 126 -1.33 9.21 13.98
CA ALA A 126 -0.25 10.11 14.42
C ALA A 126 -0.58 10.81 15.74
N GLY A 127 -1.83 11.29 15.92
CA GLY A 127 -2.31 11.89 17.17
C GLY A 127 -2.28 10.91 18.35
N MET A 128 -2.65 9.66 18.13
CA MET A 128 -2.58 8.62 19.17
C MET A 128 -1.14 8.29 19.60
N LEU A 129 -0.16 8.41 18.70
CA LEU A 129 1.26 8.20 19.02
C LEU A 129 1.83 9.36 19.85
N THR A 130 1.36 10.59 19.68
CA THR A 130 1.81 11.74 20.46
C THR A 130 1.24 11.75 21.87
N ASP A 131 0.05 11.17 22.08
CA ASP A 131 -0.60 11.10 23.41
C ASP A 131 0.03 9.99 24.31
N GLN A 132 0.85 9.10 23.74
CA GLN A 132 1.58 8.05 24.46
C GLN A 132 3.01 8.43 24.82
N THR A 133 3.40 9.70 24.73
CA THR A 133 4.71 10.13 25.28
C THR A 133 4.66 9.94 26.80
N PRO A 134 5.45 9.02 27.40
CA PRO A 134 5.45 8.84 28.84
C PRO A 134 5.87 10.15 29.48
N ALA A 135 5.08 10.59 30.48
CA ALA A 135 5.43 11.74 31.32
C ALA A 135 6.88 11.60 31.81
N PRO A 136 7.67 12.68 31.84
CA PRO A 136 9.04 12.63 32.33
C PRO A 136 9.01 12.09 33.75
N SER A 137 9.67 10.94 33.95
CA SER A 137 9.88 10.36 35.28
C SER A 137 10.52 11.42 36.18
N PRO A 138 9.99 11.65 37.40
CA PRO A 138 10.59 12.63 38.31
C PRO A 138 12.03 12.19 38.61
N ALA A 139 12.97 13.10 38.42
CA ALA A 139 14.37 12.93 38.77
C ALA A 139 14.52 12.49 40.22
N PRO A 140 15.43 11.56 40.55
CA PRO A 140 15.67 11.19 41.94
C PRO A 140 16.32 12.37 42.67
N THR A 141 15.60 12.86 43.66
CA THR A 141 16.11 13.85 44.63
C THR A 141 17.27 13.25 45.37
N THR A 142 18.44 13.83 45.21
CA THR A 142 19.66 13.55 45.96
C THR A 142 19.48 13.94 47.44
N ALA A 143 19.37 12.96 48.30
CA ALA A 143 19.60 13.18 49.73
C ALA A 143 20.88 12.43 50.14
N ALA A 144 21.81 13.21 50.61
CA ALA A 144 23.10 12.79 51.11
C ALA A 144 23.00 12.04 52.45
N GLY A 145 23.86 11.10 52.69
CA GLY A 145 24.18 10.69 54.06
C GLY A 145 24.65 9.24 54.27
N GLY A 146 25.96 9.00 54.41
CA GLY A 146 26.47 8.15 55.47
C GLY A 146 26.92 6.70 55.15
N SER A 147 28.19 6.55 54.87
CA SER A 147 29.16 5.65 55.58
C SER A 147 29.04 4.12 55.51
N THR A 148 30.11 3.50 54.97
CA THR A 148 30.88 2.32 55.44
C THR A 148 30.31 0.91 55.20
N ALA A 149 30.96 0.15 54.35
CA ALA A 149 31.64 -1.13 54.53
C ALA A 149 31.68 -1.98 53.24
N LEU A 150 32.88 -2.35 52.82
CA LEU A 150 33.25 -3.39 51.82
C LEU A 150 33.59 -4.69 52.61
N PRO A 151 33.87 -5.84 51.95
CA PRO A 151 33.25 -6.67 50.91
C PRO A 151 32.90 -8.10 51.42
N PRO A 152 32.83 -9.21 50.67
CA PRO A 152 33.64 -9.67 49.55
C PRO A 152 32.93 -10.41 48.38
N ALA A 153 33.75 -10.67 47.36
CA ALA A 153 33.61 -11.38 46.11
C ALA A 153 32.82 -12.70 46.06
N ALA A 154 32.08 -12.90 44.94
CA ALA A 154 31.85 -14.21 44.36
C ALA A 154 31.56 -14.10 42.84
N GLY A 155 32.23 -14.95 42.10
CA GLY A 155 32.51 -15.14 40.72
C GLY A 155 31.39 -15.09 39.62
N PRO A 156 31.82 -15.20 38.37
CA PRO A 156 30.98 -14.94 37.21
C PRO A 156 30.09 -16.13 36.84
N ILE A 157 28.77 -15.89 36.71
CA ILE A 157 27.86 -16.86 36.18
C ILE A 157 27.67 -16.55 34.69
N VAL A 158 28.14 -17.44 33.82
CA VAL A 158 27.90 -17.43 32.37
C VAL A 158 26.45 -17.82 32.07
N PRO A 159 25.68 -17.06 31.29
CA PRO A 159 24.41 -17.56 30.80
C PRO A 159 24.65 -18.41 29.55
N ARG A 160 24.19 -19.63 29.66
CA ARG A 160 24.13 -20.68 28.64
C ARG A 160 23.24 -20.25 27.49
N ALA A 161 23.79 -20.22 26.28
CA ALA A 161 23.05 -20.02 25.02
C ALA A 161 21.99 -21.10 24.80
N ALA A 162 20.75 -20.71 24.67
CA ALA A 162 19.67 -21.55 24.19
C ALA A 162 19.64 -21.53 22.64
N ALA A 163 19.94 -22.68 22.08
CA ALA A 163 19.91 -22.91 20.63
C ALA A 163 18.51 -22.77 20.05
N SER A 164 18.32 -21.82 19.17
CA SER A 164 17.10 -21.69 18.34
C SER A 164 17.14 -22.73 17.24
N ARG A 165 16.14 -23.64 17.23
CA ARG A 165 15.92 -24.63 16.17
C ARG A 165 15.38 -23.91 14.94
N PRO A 166 15.88 -24.16 13.72
CA PRO A 166 15.25 -23.66 12.50
C PRO A 166 13.96 -24.43 12.21
N VAL A 167 12.86 -23.69 12.00
CA VAL A 167 11.60 -24.23 11.52
C VAL A 167 11.76 -24.53 10.04
N GLY A 168 11.75 -25.83 9.68
CA GLY A 168 11.83 -26.29 8.31
C GLY A 168 10.54 -26.01 7.55
N TYR A 169 10.68 -25.41 6.39
CA TYR A 169 9.61 -25.29 5.41
C TYR A 169 9.33 -26.65 4.76
N PRO A 170 8.07 -27.05 4.54
CA PRO A 170 7.74 -28.25 3.78
C PRO A 170 8.04 -28.01 2.29
N PRO A 171 8.49 -29.06 1.54
CA PRO A 171 8.79 -28.92 0.11
C PRO A 171 7.52 -28.75 -0.70
N LEU A 172 7.55 -27.81 -1.65
CA LEU A 172 6.52 -27.57 -2.64
C LEU A 172 6.25 -28.82 -3.48
N GLY A 173 5.01 -29.33 -3.43
CA GLY A 173 4.55 -30.45 -4.20
C GLY A 173 4.70 -30.20 -5.70
N ARG A 174 5.32 -31.19 -6.36
CA ARG A 174 5.52 -31.26 -7.80
C ARG A 174 4.16 -31.30 -8.50
N VAL A 175 3.83 -30.24 -9.25
CA VAL A 175 2.64 -30.21 -10.13
C VAL A 175 2.89 -31.15 -11.30
N GLN A 176 2.10 -32.21 -11.43
CA GLN A 176 2.11 -33.10 -12.60
C GLN A 176 1.36 -32.44 -13.75
N PRO A 177 1.87 -32.48 -15.01
CA PRO A 177 1.12 -31.98 -16.15
C PRO A 177 -0.03 -32.93 -16.49
N ALA A 178 -1.24 -32.35 -16.63
CA ALA A 178 -2.44 -33.05 -17.03
C ALA A 178 -2.27 -33.64 -18.46
N SER A 179 -2.60 -34.90 -18.58
CA SER A 179 -2.57 -35.71 -19.80
C SER A 179 -3.53 -35.12 -20.84
N ALA A 180 -3.02 -34.86 -22.02
CA ALA A 180 -3.80 -34.49 -23.19
C ALA A 180 -4.66 -35.69 -23.64
N SER A 181 -5.96 -35.60 -23.50
CA SER A 181 -6.93 -36.54 -24.07
C SER A 181 -7.03 -36.31 -25.58
N ARG A 182 -6.58 -37.30 -26.35
CA ARG A 182 -6.75 -37.39 -27.82
C ARG A 182 -8.25 -37.51 -28.12
N LEU A 183 -8.81 -36.51 -28.81
CA LEU A 183 -10.09 -36.63 -29.49
C LEU A 183 -9.87 -37.46 -30.79
N SER A 184 -10.34 -38.70 -30.76
CA SER A 184 -10.45 -39.56 -31.96
C SER A 184 -11.58 -39.01 -32.83
N ARG A 185 -11.21 -38.70 -34.08
CA ARG A 185 -12.10 -38.36 -35.17
C ARG A 185 -12.56 -39.69 -35.81
N SER A 186 -13.85 -39.98 -35.73
CA SER A 186 -14.47 -41.06 -36.53
C SER A 186 -15.35 -40.47 -37.63
N ALA A 187 -15.22 -41.06 -38.77
CA ALA A 187 -15.79 -40.82 -40.07
C ALA A 187 -17.30 -40.58 -40.13
#